data_b2051962de5f14400d1a6eaa60d95bff
#
_entry.id   b2051962de5f14400d1a6eaa60d95bff
#
_cell.length_a   1.000
_cell.length_b   1.000
_cell.length_c   1.000
_cell.angle_alpha   90.00
_cell.angle_beta   90.00
_cell.angle_gamma   90.00
#
_symmetry.space_group_name_H-M   'P 1'
#
loop_
_entity.id
_entity.type
_entity.pdbx_description
1 polymer ?
#
loop_
_entity_poly.entity_id
_entity_poly.type
_entity_poly.pdbx_seq_one_letter_code
_entity_poly.pdbx_strand_id
1 'polypeptide(L)'
;MHDTQQDPVDVGQMIAWIADGETPDGQQKIGTEHEKFLFHRQTLAPVAYEGEAGIGVLLERLLTDLGPGAEPIMENGNIIGIVDADGGAVTLEPGGQLELSGAPLDDIHQTCSETGRHLRHMLAAAKPLDIGMMGVGYHPVARREDISFMPKGRYRIMSRHMPKVGTLGLDMMLRTCTVQVNLDFADEADMRQKFRTSLALQPVATALFANSPFKDGKPSGFLSTRAHAW
;
A
#
# COMPACT_ATOMS: atom_id res chain seq x y z
N MET A 1 -2.68 33.18 -6.49
CA MET A 1 -3.28 32.17 -7.41
C MET A 1 -2.45 32.21 -8.69
N HIS A 2 -1.44 31.35 -8.82
CA HIS A 2 -0.80 31.10 -10.09
C HIS A 2 -1.49 29.86 -10.67
N ASP A 3 -2.37 30.14 -11.64
CA ASP A 3 -2.93 29.13 -12.52
C ASP A 3 -1.80 28.68 -13.46
N THR A 4 -1.04 27.70 -13.06
CA THR A 4 -0.11 27.01 -13.96
C THR A 4 -0.96 26.12 -14.83
N GLN A 5 -1.48 26.68 -15.91
CA GLN A 5 -2.04 25.96 -17.03
C GLN A 5 -0.90 25.13 -17.60
N GLN A 6 -0.78 23.89 -17.11
CA GLN A 6 0.16 22.93 -17.71
C GLN A 6 -0.40 22.59 -19.08
N ASP A 7 0.45 22.70 -20.10
CA ASP A 7 0.11 22.25 -21.46
C ASP A 7 -0.30 20.77 -21.41
N PRO A 8 -1.33 20.38 -22.17
CA PRO A 8 -1.77 18.99 -22.20
C PRO A 8 -0.63 18.09 -22.68
N VAL A 9 -0.32 17.06 -21.89
CA VAL A 9 0.72 16.07 -22.20
C VAL A 9 0.29 15.27 -23.44
N ASP A 10 1.11 15.21 -24.47
CA ASP A 10 0.86 14.38 -25.64
C ASP A 10 1.30 12.91 -25.44
N VAL A 11 0.87 12.03 -26.34
CA VAL A 11 1.18 10.59 -26.26
C VAL A 11 2.68 10.33 -26.36
N GLY A 12 3.42 11.12 -27.15
CA GLY A 12 4.88 10.99 -27.28
C GLY A 12 5.60 11.29 -25.97
N GLN A 13 5.17 12.33 -25.28
CA GLN A 13 5.68 12.68 -23.95
C GLN A 13 5.39 11.59 -22.90
N MET A 14 4.21 10.97 -22.95
CA MET A 14 3.88 9.84 -22.06
C MET A 14 4.75 8.62 -22.34
N ILE A 15 4.98 8.29 -23.62
CA ILE A 15 5.86 7.18 -24.00
C ILE A 15 7.30 7.46 -23.56
N ALA A 16 7.81 8.67 -23.81
CA ALA A 16 9.16 9.07 -23.41
C ALA A 16 9.33 8.97 -21.90
N TRP A 17 8.35 9.42 -21.12
CA TRP A 17 8.38 9.34 -19.66
C TRP A 17 8.47 7.90 -19.13
N ILE A 18 7.76 6.96 -19.78
CA ILE A 18 7.85 5.53 -19.43
C ILE A 18 9.23 4.97 -19.82
N ALA A 19 9.73 5.32 -21.02
CA ALA A 19 11.03 4.87 -21.50
C ALA A 19 12.21 5.43 -20.67
N ASP A 20 12.10 6.64 -20.14
CA ASP A 20 13.09 7.22 -19.23
C ASP A 20 13.27 6.39 -17.93
N GLY A 21 12.31 5.51 -17.61
CA GLY A 21 12.40 4.57 -16.49
C GLY A 21 13.13 3.26 -16.82
N GLU A 22 13.63 3.07 -18.03
CA GLU A 22 14.40 1.89 -18.42
C GLU A 22 15.71 1.80 -17.64
N THR A 23 15.98 0.63 -17.06
CA THR A 23 17.17 0.38 -16.25
C THR A 23 18.02 -0.70 -16.89
N PRO A 24 19.26 -0.40 -17.31
CA PRO A 24 20.12 -1.37 -17.98
C PRO A 24 20.33 -2.67 -17.20
N ASP A 25 20.56 -3.76 -17.92
CA ASP A 25 20.87 -5.06 -17.32
C ASP A 25 22.04 -4.96 -16.33
N GLY A 26 21.89 -5.62 -15.19
CA GLY A 26 22.85 -5.60 -14.08
C GLY A 26 22.77 -4.37 -13.18
N GLN A 27 21.92 -3.39 -13.47
CA GLN A 27 21.60 -2.26 -12.60
C GLN A 27 20.15 -2.30 -12.08
N GLN A 28 19.38 -3.29 -12.52
CA GLN A 28 17.98 -3.48 -12.15
C GLN A 28 17.85 -3.77 -10.67
N LYS A 29 16.80 -3.23 -10.06
CA LYS A 29 16.49 -3.34 -8.65
C LYS A 29 15.11 -3.94 -8.43
N ILE A 30 14.84 -4.30 -7.19
CA ILE A 30 13.54 -4.81 -6.75
C ILE A 30 13.04 -3.91 -5.63
N GLY A 31 11.87 -3.33 -5.81
CA GLY A 31 11.10 -2.69 -4.75
C GLY A 31 10.04 -3.64 -4.21
N THR A 32 9.76 -3.59 -2.92
CA THR A 32 8.68 -4.37 -2.32
C THR A 32 7.71 -3.49 -1.57
N GLU A 33 6.43 -3.83 -1.62
CA GLU A 33 5.38 -3.15 -0.85
C GLU A 33 4.74 -4.15 0.11
N HIS A 34 4.50 -3.69 1.33
CA HIS A 34 3.88 -4.52 2.37
C HIS A 34 2.78 -3.74 3.07
N GLU A 35 1.54 -4.13 2.84
CA GLU A 35 0.38 -3.54 3.49
C GLU A 35 -0.05 -4.34 4.73
N LYS A 36 -0.61 -3.65 5.72
CA LYS A 36 -1.18 -4.25 6.93
C LYS A 36 -2.43 -3.51 7.38
N PHE A 37 -3.46 -4.26 7.75
CA PHE A 37 -4.58 -3.71 8.48
C PHE A 37 -4.17 -3.35 9.90
N LEU A 38 -4.65 -2.21 10.37
CA LEU A 38 -4.52 -1.74 11.75
C LEU A 38 -5.81 -1.95 12.51
N PHE A 39 -5.71 -2.46 13.73
CA PHE A 39 -6.86 -2.71 14.58
C PHE A 39 -6.55 -2.43 16.05
N HIS A 40 -7.55 -2.00 16.82
CA HIS A 40 -7.47 -1.88 18.28
C HIS A 40 -7.45 -3.28 18.91
N ARG A 41 -6.43 -3.60 19.69
CA ARG A 41 -6.19 -4.98 20.21
C ARG A 41 -7.30 -5.51 21.10
N GLN A 42 -7.98 -4.63 21.86
CA GLN A 42 -9.05 -5.02 22.78
C GLN A 42 -10.37 -5.28 22.07
N THR A 43 -10.72 -4.45 21.08
CA THR A 43 -12.02 -4.48 20.42
C THR A 43 -12.00 -5.18 19.06
N LEU A 44 -10.81 -5.35 18.47
CA LEU A 44 -10.57 -5.80 17.10
C LEU A 44 -11.20 -4.89 16.03
N ALA A 45 -11.64 -3.69 16.42
CA ALA A 45 -12.18 -2.70 15.49
C ALA A 45 -11.06 -2.07 14.64
N PRO A 46 -11.32 -1.71 13.38
CA PRO A 46 -10.39 -0.94 12.56
C PRO A 46 -9.99 0.36 13.23
N VAL A 47 -8.74 0.80 13.02
CA VAL A 47 -8.26 2.08 13.54
C VAL A 47 -8.70 3.20 12.59
N ALA A 48 -9.38 4.21 13.12
CA ALA A 48 -9.70 5.42 12.37
C ALA A 48 -8.49 6.32 12.21
N TYR A 49 -8.55 7.27 11.25
CA TYR A 49 -7.48 8.27 11.12
C TYR A 49 -7.41 9.21 12.33
N GLU A 50 -8.56 9.66 12.81
CA GLU A 50 -8.73 10.60 13.91
C GLU A 50 -8.69 9.91 15.28
N GLY A 51 -8.48 10.72 16.35
CA GLY A 51 -8.53 10.29 17.75
C GLY A 51 -7.17 10.07 18.39
N GLU A 52 -7.15 9.94 19.73
CA GLU A 52 -5.92 9.83 20.52
C GLU A 52 -5.10 8.55 20.21
N ALA A 53 -5.74 7.50 19.74
CA ALA A 53 -5.13 6.27 19.25
C ALA A 53 -5.41 6.07 17.75
N GLY A 54 -5.50 7.15 16.98
CA GLY A 54 -5.75 7.15 15.55
C GLY A 54 -4.47 6.96 14.72
N ILE A 55 -4.67 6.73 13.41
CA ILE A 55 -3.56 6.54 12.46
C ILE A 55 -2.71 7.81 12.34
N GLY A 56 -3.30 9.02 12.43
CA GLY A 56 -2.55 10.27 12.42
C GLY A 56 -1.51 10.31 13.53
N VAL A 57 -1.93 9.99 14.77
CA VAL A 57 -1.02 9.93 15.94
C VAL A 57 0.03 8.81 15.78
N LEU A 58 -0.35 7.68 15.21
CA LEU A 58 0.60 6.60 14.91
C LEU A 58 1.71 7.06 13.96
N LEU A 59 1.37 7.79 12.89
CA LEU A 59 2.34 8.33 11.94
C LEU A 59 3.25 9.39 12.58
N GLU A 60 2.73 10.28 13.43
CA GLU A 60 3.53 11.26 14.17
C GLU A 60 4.54 10.59 15.10
N ARG A 61 4.13 9.53 15.78
CA ARG A 61 5.03 8.74 16.63
C ARG A 61 6.09 8.01 15.81
N LEU A 62 5.69 7.42 14.68
CA LEU A 62 6.61 6.75 13.77
C LEU A 62 7.64 7.72 13.20
N LEU A 63 7.23 8.91 12.79
CA LEU A 63 8.12 9.98 12.32
C LEU A 63 9.17 10.34 13.40
N THR A 64 8.74 10.42 14.65
CA THR A 64 9.63 10.68 15.78
C THR A 64 10.63 9.53 16.01
N ASP A 65 10.17 8.29 15.87
CA ASP A 65 10.97 7.07 16.07
C ASP A 65 12.01 6.84 14.95
N LEU A 66 11.64 7.19 13.71
CA LEU A 66 12.56 7.15 12.56
C LEU A 66 13.68 8.20 12.67
N GLY A 67 13.41 9.34 13.30
CA GLY A 67 14.41 10.34 13.64
C GLY A 67 14.85 11.22 12.47
N PRO A 68 16.07 11.79 12.55
CA PRO A 68 16.57 12.73 11.56
C PRO A 68 16.69 12.12 10.16
N GLY A 69 16.18 12.83 9.16
CA GLY A 69 16.20 12.41 7.75
C GLY A 69 14.87 11.82 7.28
N ALA A 70 13.97 11.44 8.20
CA ALA A 70 12.60 11.10 7.84
C ALA A 70 11.76 12.39 7.67
N GLU A 71 10.95 12.44 6.62
CA GLU A 71 10.12 13.60 6.29
C GLU A 71 8.64 13.23 6.17
N PRO A 72 7.72 14.03 6.77
CA PRO A 72 6.30 13.75 6.68
C PRO A 72 5.75 14.10 5.29
N ILE A 73 4.89 13.25 4.75
CA ILE A 73 4.06 13.55 3.58
C ILE A 73 2.76 14.15 4.09
N MET A 74 2.49 15.40 3.70
CA MET A 74 1.33 16.14 4.18
C MET A 74 0.29 16.38 3.09
N GLU A 75 -0.99 16.25 3.40
CA GLU A 75 -2.09 16.68 2.54
C GLU A 75 -3.17 17.38 3.35
N ASN A 76 -3.50 18.63 3.00
CA ASN A 76 -4.50 19.46 3.69
C ASN A 76 -4.33 19.53 5.21
N GLY A 77 -3.08 19.60 5.69
CA GLY A 77 -2.75 19.65 7.11
C GLY A 77 -2.74 18.30 7.83
N ASN A 78 -3.03 17.20 7.14
CA ASN A 78 -2.96 15.85 7.68
C ASN A 78 -1.65 15.16 7.26
N ILE A 79 -1.02 14.43 8.18
CA ILE A 79 0.08 13.53 7.85
C ILE A 79 -0.48 12.27 7.19
N ILE A 80 -0.07 11.98 5.94
CA ILE A 80 -0.60 10.86 5.15
C ILE A 80 0.47 9.84 4.77
N GLY A 81 1.67 10.03 5.24
CA GLY A 81 2.81 9.15 5.04
C GLY A 81 4.10 9.77 5.55
N ILE A 82 5.18 9.04 5.41
CA ILE A 82 6.53 9.44 5.82
C ILE A 82 7.49 8.90 4.75
N VAL A 83 8.41 9.73 4.28
CA VAL A 83 9.57 9.30 3.50
C VAL A 83 10.71 9.00 4.46
N ASP A 84 11.31 7.82 4.36
CA ASP A 84 12.48 7.43 5.16
C ASP A 84 13.78 7.95 4.51
N ALA A 85 14.78 8.18 5.32
CA ALA A 85 16.12 8.61 4.88
C ALA A 85 16.78 7.62 3.87
N ASP A 86 16.39 6.36 3.90
CA ASP A 86 16.90 5.30 3.01
C ASP A 86 16.16 5.20 1.66
N GLY A 87 15.21 6.10 1.38
CA GLY A 87 14.48 6.19 0.11
C GLY A 87 13.22 5.33 0.03
N GLY A 88 12.88 4.60 1.09
CA GLY A 88 11.57 3.97 1.26
C GLY A 88 10.55 4.97 1.82
N ALA A 89 9.29 4.55 1.88
CA ALA A 89 8.23 5.35 2.48
C ALA A 89 7.25 4.47 3.28
N VAL A 90 6.60 5.09 4.26
CA VAL A 90 5.40 4.53 4.90
C VAL A 90 4.21 5.34 4.42
N THR A 91 3.24 4.70 3.81
CA THR A 91 2.06 5.35 3.25
C THR A 91 0.77 4.78 3.79
N LEU A 92 -0.36 5.39 3.41
CA LEU A 92 -1.69 4.92 3.78
C LEU A 92 -2.49 4.56 2.53
N GLU A 93 -3.11 3.41 2.57
CA GLU A 93 -4.12 2.99 1.62
C GLU A 93 -5.54 3.44 2.05
N PRO A 94 -6.58 3.40 1.17
CA PRO A 94 -7.86 4.08 1.42
C PRO A 94 -8.53 3.76 2.75
N GLY A 95 -8.44 2.54 3.25
CA GLY A 95 -9.05 2.07 4.49
C GLY A 95 -8.10 2.12 5.70
N GLY A 96 -6.98 2.84 5.60
CA GLY A 96 -5.99 2.91 6.68
C GLY A 96 -5.06 1.71 6.73
N GLN A 97 -5.01 0.91 5.66
CA GLN A 97 -3.94 -0.08 5.53
C GLN A 97 -2.61 0.67 5.48
N LEU A 98 -1.73 0.29 6.39
CA LEU A 98 -0.41 0.90 6.49
C LEU A 98 0.55 0.13 5.60
N GLU A 99 1.19 0.85 4.71
CA GLU A 99 2.06 0.32 3.67
C GLU A 99 3.50 0.70 3.91
N LEU A 100 4.41 -0.28 3.78
CA LEU A 100 5.78 -0.01 3.45
C LEU A 100 5.88 0.03 1.92
N SER A 101 6.18 1.19 1.36
CA SER A 101 6.63 1.35 -0.03
C SER A 101 8.15 1.30 -0.01
N GLY A 102 8.72 0.10 -0.19
CA GLY A 102 10.14 -0.16 0.01
C GLY A 102 11.02 0.53 -1.04
N ALA A 103 12.27 0.77 -0.66
CA ALA A 103 13.29 1.31 -1.55
C ALA A 103 13.63 0.32 -2.69
N PRO A 104 14.14 0.81 -3.83
CA PRO A 104 14.69 -0.05 -4.87
C PRO A 104 16.02 -0.66 -4.39
N LEU A 105 16.03 -1.98 -4.14
CA LEU A 105 17.12 -2.73 -3.50
C LEU A 105 17.76 -3.74 -4.46
N ASP A 106 19.01 -4.11 -4.18
CA ASP A 106 19.80 -4.97 -5.08
C ASP A 106 19.54 -6.47 -4.84
N ASP A 107 19.19 -6.86 -3.61
CA ASP A 107 19.05 -8.26 -3.24
C ASP A 107 18.01 -8.53 -2.13
N ILE A 108 17.68 -9.81 -1.97
CA ILE A 108 16.69 -10.29 -0.99
C ILE A 108 17.13 -10.05 0.47
N HIS A 109 18.42 -9.96 0.77
CA HIS A 109 18.89 -9.72 2.13
C HIS A 109 18.67 -8.28 2.54
N GLN A 110 18.84 -7.34 1.61
CA GLN A 110 18.51 -5.94 1.80
C GLN A 110 16.98 -5.78 1.99
N THR A 111 16.16 -6.43 1.17
CA THR A 111 14.69 -6.45 1.32
C THR A 111 14.26 -7.02 2.68
N CYS A 112 14.87 -8.13 3.11
CA CYS A 112 14.60 -8.73 4.42
C CYS A 112 14.98 -7.78 5.57
N SER A 113 16.11 -7.09 5.44
CA SER A 113 16.59 -6.11 6.43
C SER A 113 15.66 -4.90 6.51
N GLU A 114 15.22 -4.36 5.39
CA GLU A 114 14.27 -3.26 5.29
C GLU A 114 12.93 -3.62 5.94
N THR A 115 12.34 -4.75 5.54
CA THR A 115 11.08 -5.24 6.11
C THR A 115 11.19 -5.46 7.62
N GLY A 116 12.30 -6.05 8.08
CA GLY A 116 12.56 -6.28 9.50
C GLY A 116 12.72 -4.97 10.29
N ARG A 117 13.37 -3.96 9.72
CA ARG A 117 13.51 -2.62 10.31
C ARG A 117 12.14 -1.93 10.39
N HIS A 118 11.39 -1.89 9.29
CA HIS A 118 10.05 -1.35 9.24
C HIS A 118 9.13 -1.95 10.32
N LEU A 119 9.09 -3.28 10.45
CA LEU A 119 8.27 -3.96 11.45
C LEU A 119 8.65 -3.57 12.89
N ARG A 120 9.95 -3.41 13.20
CA ARG A 120 10.39 -2.97 14.53
C ARG A 120 9.91 -1.56 14.87
N HIS A 121 10.08 -0.59 13.96
CA HIS A 121 9.64 0.78 14.14
C HIS A 121 8.12 0.85 14.29
N MET A 122 7.40 0.14 13.42
CA MET A 122 5.94 0.07 13.48
C MET A 122 5.42 -0.51 14.80
N LEU A 123 6.01 -1.61 15.28
CA LEU A 123 5.63 -2.21 16.56
C LEU A 123 5.93 -1.28 17.73
N ALA A 124 7.05 -0.57 17.71
CA ALA A 124 7.41 0.40 18.74
C ALA A 124 6.41 1.58 18.78
N ALA A 125 6.06 2.14 17.62
CA ALA A 125 5.09 3.23 17.52
C ALA A 125 3.65 2.81 17.88
N ALA A 126 3.23 1.60 17.47
CA ALA A 126 1.86 1.09 17.66
C ALA A 126 1.57 0.60 19.10
N LYS A 127 2.58 0.06 19.80
CA LYS A 127 2.43 -0.53 21.14
C LYS A 127 1.81 0.41 22.17
N PRO A 128 2.24 1.68 22.31
CA PRO A 128 1.64 2.61 23.29
C PRO A 128 0.20 3.01 22.98
N LEU A 129 -0.25 2.82 21.73
CA LEU A 129 -1.61 3.10 21.26
C LEU A 129 -2.52 1.87 21.33
N ASP A 130 -2.03 0.74 21.83
CA ASP A 130 -2.71 -0.56 21.85
C ASP A 130 -3.22 -0.99 20.44
N ILE A 131 -2.47 -0.63 19.40
CA ILE A 131 -2.76 -0.98 18.02
C ILE A 131 -2.06 -2.30 17.66
N GLY A 132 -2.83 -3.21 17.08
CA GLY A 132 -2.34 -4.43 16.43
C GLY A 132 -2.25 -4.27 14.91
N MET A 133 -1.43 -5.10 14.27
CA MET A 133 -1.24 -5.13 12.82
C MET A 133 -1.47 -6.54 12.27
N MET A 134 -2.09 -6.65 11.11
CA MET A 134 -2.41 -7.94 10.49
C MET A 134 -2.15 -7.90 8.98
N GLY A 135 -1.27 -8.80 8.50
CA GLY A 135 -0.97 -8.96 7.08
C GLY A 135 -1.76 -10.13 6.48
N VAL A 136 -2.99 -9.90 6.07
CA VAL A 136 -3.86 -10.85 5.37
C VAL A 136 -4.50 -10.18 4.16
N GLY A 137 -4.83 -10.94 3.13
CA GLY A 137 -5.27 -10.38 1.85
C GLY A 137 -6.63 -9.67 1.89
N TYR A 138 -7.51 -9.98 2.85
CA TYR A 138 -8.83 -9.35 2.99
C TYR A 138 -9.18 -9.22 4.47
N HIS A 139 -9.82 -8.09 4.85
CA HIS A 139 -10.19 -7.84 6.26
C HIS A 139 -11.22 -8.88 6.73
N PRO A 140 -10.87 -9.74 7.72
CA PRO A 140 -11.68 -10.92 8.02
C PRO A 140 -13.00 -10.61 8.74
N VAL A 141 -13.07 -9.53 9.50
CA VAL A 141 -14.19 -9.21 10.40
C VAL A 141 -14.90 -7.92 10.01
N ALA A 142 -14.16 -6.81 9.88
CA ALA A 142 -14.77 -5.50 9.65
C ALA A 142 -15.52 -5.43 8.33
N ARG A 143 -16.70 -4.84 8.39
CA ARG A 143 -17.52 -4.54 7.22
C ARG A 143 -17.06 -3.22 6.58
N ARG A 144 -17.57 -2.93 5.39
CA ARG A 144 -17.25 -1.70 4.67
C ARG A 144 -17.61 -0.44 5.45
N GLU A 145 -18.74 -0.45 6.14
CA GLU A 145 -19.24 0.64 6.97
C GLU A 145 -18.43 0.88 8.25
N ASP A 146 -17.66 -0.11 8.70
CA ASP A 146 -16.82 -0.01 9.90
C ASP A 146 -15.48 0.69 9.63
N ILE A 147 -15.13 0.89 8.35
CA ILE A 147 -13.82 1.39 7.94
C ILE A 147 -13.96 2.80 7.37
N SER A 148 -13.28 3.76 7.98
CA SER A 148 -13.23 5.14 7.50
C SER A 148 -12.21 5.31 6.39
N PHE A 149 -12.46 6.27 5.48
CA PHE A 149 -11.49 6.67 4.47
C PHE A 149 -10.38 7.53 5.07
N MET A 150 -9.16 7.30 4.60
CA MET A 150 -8.03 8.18 4.91
C MET A 150 -8.16 9.54 4.23
N PRO A 151 -7.60 10.63 4.81
CA PRO A 151 -7.82 12.01 4.36
C PRO A 151 -6.98 12.36 3.11
N LYS A 152 -7.05 11.54 2.06
CA LYS A 152 -6.43 11.79 0.75
C LYS A 152 -7.47 12.18 -0.28
N GLY A 153 -7.25 13.27 -1.01
CA GLY A 153 -8.20 13.82 -2.00
C GLY A 153 -8.56 12.82 -3.10
N ARG A 154 -7.59 12.02 -3.56
CA ARG A 154 -7.82 10.98 -4.57
C ARG A 154 -8.84 9.93 -4.12
N TYR A 155 -8.89 9.59 -2.84
CA TYR A 155 -9.82 8.58 -2.33
C TYR A 155 -11.28 9.06 -2.35
N ARG A 156 -11.49 10.37 -2.18
CA ARG A 156 -12.81 10.97 -2.35
C ARG A 156 -13.33 10.90 -3.79
N ILE A 157 -12.43 10.98 -4.78
CA ILE A 157 -12.77 10.80 -6.20
C ILE A 157 -13.13 9.33 -6.45
N MET A 158 -12.26 8.42 -6.02
CA MET A 158 -12.42 6.97 -6.21
C MET A 158 -13.68 6.45 -5.54
N SER A 159 -13.98 6.87 -4.29
CA SER A 159 -15.19 6.45 -3.56
C SER A 159 -16.51 6.83 -4.25
N ARG A 160 -16.50 7.90 -5.05
CA ARG A 160 -17.64 8.32 -5.86
C ARG A 160 -17.73 7.61 -7.20
N HIS A 161 -16.59 7.20 -7.75
CA HIS A 161 -16.51 6.56 -9.06
C HIS A 161 -16.74 5.05 -8.99
N MET A 162 -16.08 4.35 -8.06
CA MET A 162 -16.11 2.89 -7.98
C MET A 162 -17.51 2.28 -7.93
N PRO A 163 -18.49 2.82 -7.15
CA PRO A 163 -19.84 2.28 -7.13
C PRO A 163 -20.63 2.41 -8.46
N LYS A 164 -20.14 3.26 -9.37
CA LYS A 164 -20.79 3.47 -10.68
C LYS A 164 -20.33 2.43 -11.73
N VAL A 165 -19.16 1.84 -11.52
CA VAL A 165 -18.52 0.93 -12.49
C VAL A 165 -18.44 -0.51 -12.00
N GLY A 166 -18.75 -0.78 -10.73
CA GLY A 166 -18.71 -2.14 -10.17
C GLY A 166 -19.25 -2.20 -8.75
N THR A 167 -19.38 -3.42 -8.22
CA THR A 167 -19.97 -3.68 -6.90
C THR A 167 -18.93 -3.88 -5.80
N LEU A 168 -17.71 -4.32 -6.15
CA LEU A 168 -16.65 -4.67 -5.21
C LEU A 168 -15.53 -3.61 -5.12
N GLY A 169 -15.59 -2.53 -5.90
CA GLY A 169 -14.55 -1.50 -5.92
C GLY A 169 -14.29 -0.85 -4.55
N LEU A 170 -15.34 -0.64 -3.73
CA LEU A 170 -15.16 -0.14 -2.37
C LEU A 170 -14.62 -1.22 -1.41
N ASP A 171 -14.93 -2.48 -1.60
CA ASP A 171 -14.32 -3.57 -0.84
C ASP A 171 -12.83 -3.69 -1.17
N MET A 172 -12.47 -3.58 -2.45
CA MET A 172 -11.08 -3.53 -2.89
C MET A 172 -10.33 -2.40 -2.19
N MET A 173 -10.87 -1.17 -2.19
CA MET A 173 -10.23 -0.01 -1.59
C MET A 173 -10.06 -0.13 -0.08
N LEU A 174 -11.07 -0.60 0.65
CA LEU A 174 -11.12 -0.52 2.10
C LEU A 174 -10.69 -1.81 2.80
N ARG A 175 -10.83 -2.95 2.13
CA ARG A 175 -10.78 -4.26 2.78
C ARG A 175 -9.72 -5.21 2.22
N THR A 176 -8.86 -4.75 1.32
CA THR A 176 -7.76 -5.58 0.79
C THR A 176 -6.40 -5.08 1.23
N CYS A 177 -5.49 -6.00 1.48
CA CYS A 177 -4.06 -5.77 1.64
C CYS A 177 -3.28 -6.68 0.70
N THR A 178 -2.07 -6.25 0.38
CA THR A 178 -1.18 -7.01 -0.50
C THR A 178 0.26 -7.04 -0.01
N VAL A 179 1.05 -7.93 -0.60
CA VAL A 179 2.49 -7.81 -0.76
C VAL A 179 2.72 -7.67 -2.26
N GLN A 180 3.44 -6.63 -2.68
CA GLN A 180 3.75 -6.37 -4.07
C GLN A 180 5.26 -6.40 -4.31
N VAL A 181 5.64 -6.72 -5.55
CA VAL A 181 7.02 -6.70 -6.02
C VAL A 181 7.06 -5.83 -7.26
N ASN A 182 7.88 -4.78 -7.23
CA ASN A 182 8.14 -3.88 -8.34
C ASN A 182 9.44 -4.30 -9.01
N LEU A 183 9.39 -4.56 -10.31
CA LEU A 183 10.51 -5.03 -11.11
C LEU A 183 10.88 -3.97 -12.14
N ASP A 184 12.16 -3.61 -12.21
CA ASP A 184 12.70 -2.81 -13.29
C ASP A 184 12.68 -3.58 -14.61
N PHE A 185 12.80 -2.88 -15.72
CA PHE A 185 12.94 -3.44 -17.06
C PHE A 185 14.01 -2.70 -17.86
N ALA A 186 14.69 -3.42 -18.76
CA ALA A 186 15.81 -2.88 -19.54
C ALA A 186 15.36 -2.10 -20.77
N ASP A 187 14.27 -2.54 -21.39
CA ASP A 187 13.68 -1.97 -22.60
C ASP A 187 12.23 -2.44 -22.77
N GLU A 188 11.54 -1.99 -23.81
CA GLU A 188 10.17 -2.40 -24.11
C GLU A 188 10.03 -3.92 -24.31
N ALA A 189 11.01 -4.59 -24.89
CA ALA A 189 10.94 -6.03 -25.14
C ALA A 189 11.01 -6.82 -23.83
N ASP A 190 11.90 -6.44 -22.93
CA ASP A 190 12.02 -7.01 -21.58
C ASP A 190 10.74 -6.71 -20.75
N MET A 191 10.24 -5.48 -20.76
CA MET A 191 8.99 -5.11 -20.10
C MET A 191 7.82 -5.98 -20.57
N ARG A 192 7.67 -6.17 -21.88
CA ARG A 192 6.62 -7.02 -22.46
C ARG A 192 6.75 -8.48 -22.02
N GLN A 193 7.98 -8.99 -21.97
CA GLN A 193 8.22 -10.36 -21.50
C GLN A 193 7.88 -10.52 -20.02
N LYS A 194 8.38 -9.63 -19.16
CA LYS A 194 8.09 -9.62 -17.71
C LYS A 194 6.59 -9.51 -17.45
N PHE A 195 5.91 -8.58 -18.11
CA PHE A 195 4.47 -8.39 -17.97
C PHE A 195 3.66 -9.63 -18.36
N ARG A 196 3.97 -10.24 -19.52
CA ARG A 196 3.30 -11.48 -19.98
C ARG A 196 3.56 -12.65 -19.03
N THR A 197 4.78 -12.79 -18.53
CA THR A 197 5.15 -13.84 -17.56
C THR A 197 4.40 -13.65 -16.25
N SER A 198 4.34 -12.42 -15.75
CA SER A 198 3.61 -12.09 -14.51
C SER A 198 2.12 -12.42 -14.63
N LEU A 199 1.48 -12.07 -15.76
CA LEU A 199 0.08 -12.44 -16.02
C LEU A 199 -0.12 -13.96 -16.08
N ALA A 200 0.78 -14.70 -16.70
CA ALA A 200 0.71 -16.16 -16.79
C ALA A 200 0.90 -16.84 -15.42
N LEU A 201 1.71 -16.25 -14.54
CA LEU A 201 1.96 -16.75 -13.18
C LEU A 201 0.88 -16.35 -12.16
N GLN A 202 0.02 -15.39 -12.48
CA GLN A 202 -1.00 -14.86 -11.56
C GLN A 202 -1.86 -15.95 -10.90
N PRO A 203 -2.42 -16.96 -11.59
CA PRO A 203 -3.19 -18.01 -10.95
C PRO A 203 -2.37 -18.85 -9.98
N VAL A 204 -1.11 -19.12 -10.31
CA VAL A 204 -0.19 -19.89 -9.45
C VAL A 204 0.14 -19.09 -8.19
N ALA A 205 0.49 -17.81 -8.34
CA ALA A 205 0.74 -16.91 -7.22
C ALA A 205 -0.48 -16.78 -6.30
N THR A 206 -1.68 -16.63 -6.88
CA THR A 206 -2.94 -16.60 -6.11
C THR A 206 -3.14 -17.87 -5.30
N ALA A 207 -2.87 -19.04 -5.88
CA ALA A 207 -3.03 -20.32 -5.18
C ALA A 207 -1.99 -20.50 -4.06
N LEU A 208 -0.72 -20.11 -4.29
CA LEU A 208 0.37 -20.24 -3.33
C LEU A 208 0.23 -19.28 -2.13
N PHE A 209 -0.23 -18.04 -2.37
CA PHE A 209 -0.28 -16.98 -1.37
C PHE A 209 -1.69 -16.68 -0.86
N ALA A 210 -2.70 -17.53 -1.17
CA ALA A 210 -4.05 -17.37 -0.67
C ALA A 210 -4.07 -17.37 0.87
N ASN A 211 -4.52 -16.26 1.48
CA ASN A 211 -4.53 -16.08 2.93
C ASN A 211 -5.73 -15.24 3.42
N SER A 212 -6.85 -15.25 2.69
CA SER A 212 -8.02 -14.43 3.01
C SER A 212 -9.34 -15.19 2.87
N PRO A 213 -9.54 -16.29 3.68
CA PRO A 213 -10.73 -17.13 3.57
C PRO A 213 -11.96 -16.59 4.31
N PHE A 214 -11.84 -15.47 5.02
CA PHE A 214 -12.92 -14.92 5.84
C PHE A 214 -13.40 -13.56 5.32
N LYS A 215 -14.71 -13.31 5.49
CA LYS A 215 -15.41 -12.04 5.23
C LYS A 215 -16.55 -11.89 6.23
N ASP A 216 -16.66 -10.71 6.85
CA ASP A 216 -17.71 -10.36 7.82
C ASP A 216 -17.80 -11.36 8.99
N GLY A 217 -16.65 -11.87 9.46
CA GLY A 217 -16.53 -12.82 10.55
C GLY A 217 -16.92 -14.27 10.18
N LYS A 218 -17.08 -14.58 8.90
CA LYS A 218 -17.53 -15.92 8.40
C LYS A 218 -16.64 -16.40 7.26
N PRO A 219 -16.55 -17.72 7.02
CA PRO A 219 -15.93 -18.25 5.82
C PRO A 219 -16.59 -17.65 4.56
N SER A 220 -15.79 -17.16 3.64
CA SER A 220 -16.26 -16.49 2.41
C SER A 220 -16.60 -17.47 1.27
N GLY A 221 -16.12 -18.70 1.37
CA GLY A 221 -16.17 -19.69 0.29
C GLY A 221 -14.95 -19.65 -0.64
N PHE A 222 -14.04 -18.71 -0.45
CA PHE A 222 -12.79 -18.58 -1.21
C PHE A 222 -11.58 -18.71 -0.28
N LEU A 223 -10.48 -19.29 -0.77
CA LEU A 223 -9.19 -19.25 -0.06
C LEU A 223 -8.54 -17.84 -0.17
N SER A 224 -8.83 -17.12 -1.25
CA SER A 224 -8.46 -15.74 -1.47
C SER A 224 -9.67 -14.88 -1.82
N THR A 225 -10.36 -14.37 -0.80
CA THR A 225 -11.42 -13.35 -0.97
C THR A 225 -10.86 -12.10 -1.65
N ARG A 226 -9.58 -11.77 -1.43
CA ARG A 226 -8.89 -10.68 -2.11
C ARG A 226 -8.92 -10.85 -3.63
N ALA A 227 -8.51 -12.02 -4.13
CA ALA A 227 -8.50 -12.27 -5.58
C ALA A 227 -9.91 -12.25 -6.20
N HIS A 228 -10.94 -12.54 -5.41
CA HIS A 228 -12.34 -12.41 -5.86
C HIS A 228 -12.80 -10.94 -5.91
N ALA A 229 -12.27 -10.08 -5.05
CA ALA A 229 -12.63 -8.66 -4.99
C ALA A 229 -11.94 -7.83 -6.10
N TRP A 230 -10.80 -8.30 -6.62
CA TRP A 230 -10.03 -7.71 -7.72
C TRP A 230 -10.42 -8.31 -9.07
#